data_f9ec5d5f77020be540d97d5286640115
#
_entry.id   f9ec5d5f77020be540d97d5286640115
#
_cell.length_a   1.000
_cell.length_b   1.000
_cell.length_c   1.000
_cell.angle_alpha   90.00
_cell.angle_beta   90.00
_cell.angle_gamma   90.00
#
_symmetry.space_group_name_H-M   'P 1'
#
loop_
_entity.id
_entity.type
_entity.pdbx_description
1 polymer ?
#
loop_
_entity_poly.entity_id
_entity_poly.type
_entity_poly.pdbx_seq_one_letter_code
_entity_poly.pdbx_strand_id
1 'polypeptide(L)'
;MAPKIEGKFSLRASITGEIVMDEVFCPEENAFPEVRGLKGPFTCLNSARYGIAWGALGAAEDCFHRARQYVLDRKQFGRPLAANQLVQLKLANMQTEITLALQG
;
A
#
# COMPACT_ATOMS: atom_id res chain seq x y z
N MET A 1 0.03 7.83 27.71
CA MET A 1 -1.15 7.17 27.09
C MET A 1 -0.89 6.99 25.61
N ALA A 2 -1.50 5.97 24.99
CA ALA A 2 -1.36 5.73 23.56
C ALA A 2 -2.74 5.51 22.91
N PRO A 3 -3.53 6.57 22.71
CA PRO A 3 -4.85 6.46 22.11
C PRO A 3 -4.74 5.98 20.67
N LYS A 4 -5.63 5.07 20.27
CA LYS A 4 -5.75 4.54 18.92
C LYS A 4 -6.50 5.53 18.03
N ILE A 5 -5.99 5.71 16.80
CA ILE A 5 -6.69 6.48 15.77
C ILE A 5 -7.76 5.60 15.13
N GLU A 6 -9.00 6.05 15.16
CA GLU A 6 -10.17 5.38 14.58
C GLU A 6 -10.57 6.00 13.24
N GLY A 7 -11.41 5.31 12.47
CA GLY A 7 -11.97 5.82 11.23
C GLY A 7 -11.03 5.80 10.01
N LYS A 8 -9.97 5.03 10.05
CA LYS A 8 -9.07 4.88 8.88
C LYS A 8 -9.80 4.23 7.70
N PHE A 9 -9.54 4.72 6.48
CA PHE A 9 -10.14 4.16 5.26
C PHE A 9 -9.45 2.88 4.78
N SER A 10 -8.15 2.70 5.07
CA SER A 10 -7.37 1.55 4.68
C SER A 10 -6.43 1.10 5.80
N LEU A 11 -5.78 -0.05 5.60
CA LEU A 11 -4.85 -0.65 6.58
C LEU A 11 -5.45 -0.73 8.00
N ARG A 12 -6.72 -1.09 8.10
CA ARG A 12 -7.48 -1.06 9.35
C ARG A 12 -7.01 -2.10 10.36
N ALA A 13 -6.35 -3.16 9.90
CA ALA A 13 -5.72 -4.17 10.75
C ALA A 13 -4.38 -3.69 11.35
N SER A 14 -3.75 -2.66 10.75
CA SER A 14 -2.54 -2.03 11.28
C SER A 14 -2.93 -0.89 12.22
N ILE A 15 -2.68 -1.05 13.51
CA ILE A 15 -3.04 -0.06 14.52
C ILE A 15 -2.12 1.15 14.41
N THR A 16 -2.72 2.33 14.25
CA THR A 16 -2.06 3.62 14.31
C THR A 16 -2.50 4.32 15.58
N GLY A 17 -1.60 4.95 16.29
CA GLY A 17 -1.90 5.63 17.55
C GLY A 17 -1.08 6.90 17.72
N GLU A 18 -1.37 7.59 18.77
CA GLU A 18 -0.64 8.76 19.26
C GLU A 18 0.07 8.38 20.56
N ILE A 19 1.27 8.89 20.77
CA ILE A 19 1.99 8.73 22.04
C ILE A 19 1.96 10.08 22.74
N VAL A 20 1.25 10.14 23.88
CA VAL A 20 1.16 11.34 24.71
C VAL A 20 2.12 11.19 25.88
N MET A 21 3.12 12.05 25.96
CA MET A 21 4.13 12.10 27.01
C MET A 21 4.01 13.46 27.74
N ASP A 22 3.89 13.41 29.05
CA ASP A 22 3.81 14.57 29.93
C ASP A 22 4.84 14.40 31.04
N GLU A 23 5.87 15.24 31.03
CA GLU A 23 7.00 15.24 31.97
C GLU A 23 7.64 13.85 32.20
N VAL A 24 7.70 13.02 31.16
CA VAL A 24 8.25 11.67 31.22
C VAL A 24 9.77 11.72 31.26
N PHE A 25 10.38 11.27 32.33
CA PHE A 25 11.83 11.15 32.46
C PHE A 25 12.34 10.03 31.54
N CYS A 26 13.33 10.37 30.72
CA CYS A 26 14.04 9.42 29.87
C CYS A 26 15.51 9.40 30.27
N PRO A 27 16.03 8.32 30.86
CA PRO A 27 17.44 8.22 31.22
C PRO A 27 18.34 8.21 29.97
N GLU A 28 19.55 8.75 30.09
CA GLU A 28 20.48 8.91 28.96
C GLU A 28 20.84 7.59 28.28
N GLU A 29 20.91 6.52 29.02
CA GLU A 29 21.16 5.16 28.53
C GLU A 29 20.10 4.63 27.55
N ASN A 30 18.91 5.22 27.56
CA ASN A 30 17.82 4.90 26.62
C ASN A 30 17.85 5.77 25.34
N ALA A 31 18.77 6.72 25.25
CA ALA A 31 18.94 7.53 24.06
C ALA A 31 19.76 6.78 22.99
N PHE A 32 19.34 6.86 21.74
CA PHE A 32 20.15 6.33 20.64
C PHE A 32 21.40 7.21 20.43
N PRO A 33 22.61 6.67 20.61
CA PRO A 33 23.83 7.50 20.66
C PRO A 33 24.16 8.22 19.34
N GLU A 34 23.82 7.60 18.21
CA GLU A 34 24.15 8.12 16.86
C GLU A 34 22.97 8.81 16.15
N VAL A 35 21.81 8.90 16.80
CA VAL A 35 20.61 9.49 16.22
C VAL A 35 20.43 10.93 16.71
N ARG A 36 20.27 11.86 15.76
CA ARG A 36 19.98 13.26 16.05
C ARG A 36 18.78 13.73 15.23
N GLY A 37 17.85 14.40 15.90
CA GLY A 37 16.66 14.97 15.27
C GLY A 37 15.85 13.96 14.45
N LEU A 38 15.42 14.34 13.27
CA LEU A 38 14.54 13.54 12.41
C LEU A 38 15.26 12.43 11.61
N LYS A 39 16.59 12.35 11.65
CA LYS A 39 17.37 11.38 10.88
C LYS A 39 16.98 9.94 11.20
N GLY A 40 16.79 9.61 12.48
CA GLY A 40 16.36 8.28 12.92
C GLY A 40 14.99 7.88 12.34
N PRO A 41 13.91 8.65 12.60
CA PRO A 41 12.60 8.39 12.04
C PRO A 41 12.58 8.30 10.51
N PHE A 42 13.29 9.19 9.80
CA PHE A 42 13.35 9.14 8.34
C PHE A 42 14.07 7.91 7.79
N THR A 43 15.05 7.38 8.49
CA THR A 43 15.68 6.10 8.10
C THR A 43 14.66 4.96 8.10
N CYS A 44 13.85 4.86 9.16
CA CYS A 44 12.78 3.86 9.26
C CYS A 44 11.70 4.08 8.19
N LEU A 45 11.29 5.34 7.98
CA LEU A 45 10.27 5.68 6.98
C LEU A 45 10.74 5.38 5.55
N ASN A 46 11.99 5.59 5.22
CA ASN A 46 12.52 5.23 3.90
C ASN A 46 12.45 3.73 3.63
N SER A 47 12.82 2.91 4.61
CA SER A 47 12.66 1.46 4.51
C SER A 47 11.19 1.04 4.39
N ALA A 48 10.30 1.68 5.17
CA ALA A 48 8.88 1.42 5.12
C ALA A 48 8.24 1.77 3.77
N ARG A 49 8.66 2.87 3.13
CA ARG A 49 8.17 3.28 1.80
C ARG A 49 8.47 2.25 0.73
N TYR A 50 9.64 1.66 0.75
CA TYR A 50 10.00 0.58 -0.15
C TYR A 50 9.04 -0.63 -0.01
N GLY A 51 8.80 -1.07 1.23
CA GLY A 51 7.85 -2.17 1.50
C GLY A 51 6.41 -1.83 1.08
N ILE A 52 5.96 -0.59 1.28
CA ILE A 52 4.62 -0.14 0.86
C ILE A 52 4.49 -0.14 -0.67
N ALA A 53 5.53 0.25 -1.39
CA ALA A 53 5.53 0.21 -2.86
C ALA A 53 5.28 -1.21 -3.38
N TRP A 54 5.97 -2.21 -2.85
CA TRP A 54 5.73 -3.62 -3.17
C TRP A 54 4.30 -4.05 -2.83
N GLY A 55 3.80 -3.66 -1.65
CA GLY A 55 2.43 -3.97 -1.23
C GLY A 55 1.37 -3.39 -2.18
N ALA A 56 1.58 -2.16 -2.67
CA ALA A 56 0.69 -1.51 -3.64
C ALA A 56 0.68 -2.25 -4.99
N LEU A 57 1.86 -2.70 -5.46
CA LEU A 57 1.97 -3.49 -6.69
C LEU A 57 1.26 -4.85 -6.57
N GLY A 58 1.45 -5.56 -5.45
CA GLY A 58 0.73 -6.81 -5.20
C GLY A 58 -0.78 -6.63 -5.17
N ALA A 59 -1.28 -5.54 -4.59
CA ALA A 59 -2.70 -5.21 -4.62
C ALA A 59 -3.19 -4.91 -6.04
N ALA A 60 -2.39 -4.21 -6.86
CA ALA A 60 -2.70 -3.94 -8.26
C ALA A 60 -2.77 -5.23 -9.09
N GLU A 61 -1.84 -6.16 -8.89
CA GLU A 61 -1.87 -7.48 -9.54
C GLU A 61 -3.12 -8.27 -9.19
N ASP A 62 -3.49 -8.35 -7.91
CA ASP A 62 -4.71 -9.06 -7.50
C ASP A 62 -5.97 -8.44 -8.13
N CYS A 63 -6.06 -7.10 -8.14
CA CYS A 63 -7.15 -6.40 -8.81
C CYS A 63 -7.20 -6.71 -10.32
N PHE A 64 -6.05 -6.71 -10.99
CA PHE A 64 -5.95 -7.04 -12.41
C PHE A 64 -6.43 -8.49 -12.68
N HIS A 65 -5.95 -9.46 -11.93
CA HIS A 65 -6.33 -10.86 -12.10
C HIS A 65 -7.81 -11.09 -11.87
N ARG A 66 -8.40 -10.50 -10.84
CA ARG A 66 -9.84 -10.58 -10.56
C ARG A 66 -10.67 -9.90 -11.65
N ALA A 67 -10.28 -8.72 -12.08
CA ALA A 67 -10.95 -8.00 -13.15
C ALA A 67 -10.89 -8.79 -14.46
N ARG A 68 -9.73 -9.34 -14.82
CA ARG A 68 -9.55 -10.17 -16.01
C ARG A 68 -10.45 -11.40 -15.96
N GLN A 69 -10.46 -12.13 -14.85
CA GLN A 69 -11.31 -13.31 -14.70
C GLN A 69 -12.79 -12.95 -14.82
N TYR A 70 -13.22 -11.88 -14.13
CA TYR A 70 -14.59 -11.42 -14.17
C TYR A 70 -15.06 -11.11 -15.60
N VAL A 71 -14.28 -10.39 -16.40
CA VAL A 71 -14.70 -10.03 -17.77
C VAL A 71 -14.65 -11.19 -18.76
N LEU A 72 -13.91 -12.26 -18.46
CA LEU A 72 -13.96 -13.52 -19.20
C LEU A 72 -15.25 -14.31 -18.91
N ASP A 73 -15.67 -14.32 -17.66
CA ASP A 73 -16.83 -15.09 -17.20
C ASP A 73 -18.16 -14.37 -17.46
N ARG A 74 -18.18 -13.04 -17.27
CA ARG A 74 -19.39 -12.22 -17.42
C ARG A 74 -19.77 -12.07 -18.88
N LYS A 75 -20.96 -12.54 -19.23
CA LYS A 75 -21.53 -12.42 -20.59
C LYS A 75 -22.61 -11.35 -20.64
N GLN A 76 -22.58 -10.54 -21.70
CA GLN A 76 -23.68 -9.65 -22.13
C GLN A 76 -23.74 -9.63 -23.64
N PHE A 77 -24.96 -9.47 -24.18
CA PHE A 77 -25.19 -9.52 -25.64
C PHE A 77 -24.64 -10.79 -26.30
N GLY A 78 -24.75 -11.92 -25.61
CA GLY A 78 -24.33 -13.24 -26.11
C GLY A 78 -22.83 -13.52 -26.11
N ARG A 79 -21.99 -12.62 -25.55
CA ARG A 79 -20.53 -12.78 -25.54
C ARG A 79 -19.89 -12.30 -24.21
N PRO A 80 -18.69 -12.79 -23.85
CA PRO A 80 -17.96 -12.27 -22.70
C PRO A 80 -17.67 -10.77 -22.83
N LEU A 81 -17.63 -10.06 -21.69
CA LEU A 81 -17.22 -8.64 -21.68
C LEU A 81 -15.81 -8.44 -22.25
N ALA A 82 -14.93 -9.43 -22.07
CA ALA A 82 -13.57 -9.41 -22.64
C ALA A 82 -13.52 -9.33 -24.17
N ALA A 83 -14.64 -9.60 -24.88
CA ALA A 83 -14.73 -9.43 -26.32
C ALA A 83 -14.81 -7.94 -26.77
N ASN A 84 -14.98 -7.01 -25.82
CA ASN A 84 -15.06 -5.58 -26.11
C ASN A 84 -13.68 -4.94 -26.12
N GLN A 85 -13.32 -4.23 -27.19
CA GLN A 85 -12.01 -3.59 -27.33
C GLN A 85 -11.70 -2.56 -26.24
N LEU A 86 -12.71 -1.81 -25.76
CA LEU A 86 -12.52 -0.88 -24.64
C LEU A 86 -12.14 -1.59 -23.33
N VAL A 87 -12.65 -2.80 -23.09
CA VAL A 87 -12.26 -3.63 -21.95
C VAL A 87 -10.85 -4.17 -22.14
N GLN A 88 -10.53 -4.66 -23.35
CA GLN A 88 -9.19 -5.14 -23.69
C GLN A 88 -8.13 -4.06 -23.51
N LEU A 89 -8.40 -2.85 -23.97
CA LEU A 89 -7.50 -1.69 -23.81
C LEU A 89 -7.22 -1.39 -22.32
N LYS A 90 -8.26 -1.41 -21.47
CA LYS A 90 -8.09 -1.20 -20.05
C LYS A 90 -7.20 -2.27 -19.42
N LEU A 91 -7.42 -3.54 -19.74
CA LEU A 91 -6.60 -4.64 -19.24
C LEU A 91 -5.15 -4.56 -19.74
N ALA A 92 -4.95 -4.20 -21.02
CA ALA A 92 -3.61 -4.02 -21.57
C ALA A 92 -2.86 -2.89 -20.86
N ASN A 93 -3.51 -1.75 -20.62
CA ASN A 93 -2.90 -0.64 -19.89
C ASN A 93 -2.55 -1.03 -18.44
N MET A 94 -3.47 -1.67 -17.73
CA MET A 94 -3.21 -2.16 -16.36
C MET A 94 -2.00 -3.08 -16.33
N GLN A 95 -1.92 -4.07 -17.21
CA GLN A 95 -0.80 -4.99 -17.28
C GLN A 95 0.51 -4.28 -17.59
N THR A 96 0.48 -3.32 -18.52
CA THR A 96 1.66 -2.53 -18.91
C THR A 96 2.18 -1.71 -17.72
N GLU A 97 1.30 -0.98 -17.04
CA GLU A 97 1.67 -0.14 -15.90
C GLU A 97 2.22 -0.97 -14.73
N ILE A 98 1.58 -2.10 -14.40
CA ILE A 98 2.07 -3.01 -13.36
C ILE A 98 3.47 -3.55 -13.72
N THR A 99 3.65 -3.99 -14.97
CA THR A 99 4.93 -4.53 -15.44
C THR A 99 6.04 -3.49 -15.38
N LEU A 100 5.78 -2.27 -15.82
CA LEU A 100 6.75 -1.17 -15.76
C LEU A 100 7.10 -0.81 -14.29
N ALA A 101 6.10 -0.75 -13.42
CA ALA A 101 6.30 -0.43 -12.01
C ALA A 101 7.08 -1.51 -11.25
N LEU A 102 7.03 -2.78 -11.68
CA LEU A 102 7.85 -3.86 -11.13
C LEU A 102 9.34 -3.75 -11.51
N GLN A 103 9.67 -3.00 -12.56
CA GLN A 103 11.04 -2.81 -13.03
C GLN A 103 11.69 -1.51 -12.53
N GLY A 104 10.91 -0.59 -11.98
CA GLY A 104 11.35 0.69 -11.42
C GLY A 104 11.70 0.62 -9.95
#